data_41c647cd7efa89cd5f0cb217db2606ed
#
_entry.id   41c647cd7efa89cd5f0cb217db2606ed
#
_cell.length_a   1.000
_cell.length_b   1.000
_cell.length_c   1.000
_cell.angle_alpha   90.00
_cell.angle_beta   90.00
_cell.angle_gamma   90.00
#
_symmetry.space_group_name_H-M   'P 1'
#
loop_
_entity.id
_entity.type
_entity.pdbx_description
1 polymer ?
#
loop_
_entity_poly.entity_id
_entity_poly.type
_entity_poly.pdbx_seq_one_letter_code
_entity_poly.pdbx_strand_id
1 'polypeptide(L)'
;MAKMWAGRNAGVTDSLADDFNSSIRFDCKMYKQDILGSVAHAKMLSRQGIISDADSEQIIDGLMGILEDIDSGKLQFDMSCEDIHMFIEAELTKRIGDAGKRLHTARSRNDQVALDIRMYLRDESAKVVELIKKLVLAICDKAEATKGLIVPGYTHLQRAQPIVFGHHLMAYAQMLLRDISRVEDAVKRMNISPIGSCALAGTTYNTDRRFEAELLGFDGVSANSIDGVSDRDFCVELMSAYALIMMHLSRFSEEIILWSSWEFGYVELDDAYTTGSSIMPQKKNSDMAELVRGKTGRVYGDLMALLTTLKGLPLAYNKDMQEDKEAIFDALETVIMCLEIFAPMVATMKPKKDNMYLAAQKGFINATDLADYLTKKGMPFRSAYKITGEIVAECIVKNTVLDALTLEEYKAHSDIFEDDLYGEISLEACVAKRISEGGTSISSVEDQIACARRAIGAK
;
A
#
# COMPACT_ATOMS: atom_id res chain seq x y z
N MET A 1 -13.05 28.51 26.05
CA MET A 1 -13.55 29.43 25.00
C MET A 1 -15.08 29.34 24.89
N ALA A 2 -15.76 30.43 24.48
CA ALA A 2 -17.19 30.33 24.17
C ALA A 2 -17.37 29.43 22.95
N LYS A 3 -18.21 28.41 23.06
CA LYS A 3 -18.47 27.49 21.95
C LYS A 3 -19.20 28.22 20.82
N MET A 4 -18.73 28.08 19.60
CA MET A 4 -19.30 28.80 18.45
C MET A 4 -20.72 28.38 18.11
N TRP A 5 -21.18 27.20 18.61
CA TRP A 5 -22.54 26.68 18.45
C TRP A 5 -23.45 26.95 19.69
N ALA A 6 -23.03 27.78 20.65
CA ALA A 6 -23.73 28.05 21.89
C ALA A 6 -25.01 28.92 21.73
N GLY A 7 -25.82 28.71 20.71
CA GLY A 7 -27.06 29.48 20.50
C GLY A 7 -28.15 29.15 21.51
N ARG A 8 -28.76 27.94 21.40
CA ARG A 8 -29.81 27.49 22.28
C ARG A 8 -29.30 26.92 23.62
N ASN A 9 -28.07 26.38 23.61
CA ASN A 9 -27.43 25.75 24.76
C ASN A 9 -26.68 26.80 25.58
N ALA A 10 -27.33 27.37 26.59
CA ALA A 10 -26.79 28.40 27.49
C ALA A 10 -26.09 27.81 28.75
N GLY A 11 -26.05 26.49 28.89
CA GLY A 11 -25.44 25.81 30.04
C GLY A 11 -23.95 25.59 29.88
N VAL A 12 -23.24 25.40 30.99
CA VAL A 12 -21.84 24.94 31.01
C VAL A 12 -21.87 23.43 30.70
N THR A 13 -21.14 23.01 29.67
CA THR A 13 -20.95 21.60 29.36
C THR A 13 -20.03 20.95 30.38
N ASP A 14 -20.26 19.69 30.66
CA ASP A 14 -19.38 18.87 31.48
C ASP A 14 -18.04 18.66 30.77
N SER A 15 -16.94 18.80 31.49
CA SER A 15 -15.59 18.68 30.92
C SER A 15 -15.32 17.28 30.35
N LEU A 16 -15.88 16.24 30.92
CA LEU A 16 -15.78 14.88 30.40
C LEU A 16 -16.52 14.74 29.07
N ALA A 17 -17.70 15.37 28.94
CA ALA A 17 -18.45 15.39 27.70
C ALA A 17 -17.72 16.18 26.60
N ASP A 18 -17.03 17.26 26.96
CA ASP A 18 -16.22 18.03 26.02
C ASP A 18 -15.01 17.23 25.51
N ASP A 19 -14.29 16.53 26.40
CA ASP A 19 -13.17 15.68 26.03
C ASP A 19 -13.62 14.48 25.17
N PHE A 20 -14.73 13.85 25.54
CA PHE A 20 -15.32 12.74 24.78
C PHE A 20 -15.77 13.14 23.36
N ASN A 21 -16.25 14.37 23.20
CA ASN A 21 -16.72 14.91 21.91
C ASN A 21 -15.56 15.43 21.01
N SER A 22 -14.40 15.72 21.58
CA SER A 22 -13.29 16.35 20.89
C SER A 22 -12.60 15.43 19.90
N SER A 23 -12.24 15.97 18.71
CA SER A 23 -11.49 15.27 17.67
C SER A 23 -10.12 15.92 17.36
N ILE A 24 -9.80 17.05 17.99
CA ILE A 24 -8.56 17.80 17.72
C ILE A 24 -7.29 16.93 17.79
N ARG A 25 -7.28 15.88 18.64
CA ARG A 25 -6.14 14.99 18.85
C ARG A 25 -5.71 14.24 17.60
N PHE A 26 -6.62 13.99 16.68
CA PHE A 26 -6.34 13.27 15.42
C PHE A 26 -6.65 14.11 14.19
N ASP A 27 -7.68 14.97 14.19
CA ASP A 27 -8.03 15.77 13.02
C ASP A 27 -7.10 16.98 12.79
N CYS A 28 -6.30 17.36 13.78
CA CYS A 28 -5.26 18.38 13.60
C CYS A 28 -4.30 18.06 12.44
N LYS A 29 -4.18 16.80 12.03
CA LYS A 29 -3.39 16.40 10.84
C LYS A 29 -3.91 17.03 9.54
N MET A 30 -5.18 17.40 9.49
CA MET A 30 -5.82 18.03 8.31
C MET A 30 -5.73 19.57 8.29
N TYR A 31 -4.96 20.19 9.20
CA TYR A 31 -4.88 21.66 9.31
C TYR A 31 -4.61 22.36 7.98
N LYS A 32 -3.74 21.79 7.15
CA LYS A 32 -3.38 22.34 5.85
C LYS A 32 -4.57 22.31 4.89
N GLN A 33 -5.30 21.19 4.86
CA GLN A 33 -6.46 21.01 3.99
C GLN A 33 -7.60 21.94 4.43
N ASP A 34 -7.87 22.08 5.73
CA ASP A 34 -8.87 23.02 6.25
C ASP A 34 -8.54 24.47 5.87
N ILE A 35 -7.27 24.89 6.01
CA ILE A 35 -6.84 26.22 5.62
C ILE A 35 -7.00 26.45 4.11
N LEU A 36 -6.54 25.52 3.28
CA LEU A 36 -6.65 25.65 1.81
C LEU A 36 -8.10 25.61 1.33
N GLY A 37 -8.93 24.74 1.92
CA GLY A 37 -10.37 24.70 1.69
C GLY A 37 -11.03 26.03 2.06
N SER A 38 -10.68 26.59 3.20
CA SER A 38 -11.16 27.89 3.67
C SER A 38 -10.70 29.05 2.79
N VAL A 39 -9.47 29.02 2.26
CA VAL A 39 -8.97 30.00 1.27
C VAL A 39 -9.79 29.96 -0.02
N ALA A 40 -10.07 28.77 -0.55
CA ALA A 40 -10.89 28.59 -1.75
C ALA A 40 -12.34 29.09 -1.51
N HIS A 41 -12.90 28.80 -0.33
CA HIS A 41 -14.22 29.27 0.09
C HIS A 41 -14.29 30.80 0.16
N ALA A 42 -13.33 31.48 0.79
CA ALA A 42 -13.28 32.92 0.86
C ALA A 42 -13.20 33.57 -0.53
N LYS A 43 -12.40 33.01 -1.45
CA LYS A 43 -12.34 33.46 -2.85
C LYS A 43 -13.67 33.31 -3.56
N MET A 44 -14.38 32.21 -3.36
CA MET A 44 -15.70 31.98 -3.94
C MET A 44 -16.74 32.96 -3.38
N LEU A 45 -16.76 33.18 -2.06
CA LEU A 45 -17.68 34.14 -1.44
C LEU A 45 -17.51 35.55 -1.97
N SER A 46 -16.27 36.04 -2.15
CA SER A 46 -15.95 37.33 -2.74
C SER A 46 -16.38 37.40 -4.21
N ARG A 47 -15.99 36.41 -5.03
CA ARG A 47 -16.37 36.34 -6.45
C ARG A 47 -17.89 36.41 -6.66
N GLN A 48 -18.66 35.84 -5.75
CA GLN A 48 -20.11 35.86 -5.77
C GLN A 48 -20.73 37.08 -5.09
N GLY A 49 -19.93 38.01 -4.60
CA GLY A 49 -20.38 39.21 -3.93
C GLY A 49 -21.07 38.96 -2.57
N ILE A 50 -20.84 37.82 -1.96
CA ILE A 50 -21.41 37.43 -0.67
C ILE A 50 -20.66 38.13 0.48
N ILE A 51 -19.33 38.27 0.33
CA ILE A 51 -18.48 39.11 1.18
C ILE A 51 -17.74 40.12 0.29
N SER A 52 -17.18 41.17 0.90
CA SER A 52 -16.37 42.14 0.17
C SER A 52 -15.00 41.56 -0.22
N ASP A 53 -14.39 42.12 -1.29
CA ASP A 53 -13.02 41.73 -1.68
C ASP A 53 -12.04 42.01 -0.55
N ALA A 54 -12.18 43.13 0.17
CA ALA A 54 -11.34 43.47 1.33
C ALA A 54 -11.46 42.46 2.49
N ASP A 55 -12.67 41.97 2.77
CA ASP A 55 -12.84 40.88 3.77
C ASP A 55 -12.16 39.58 3.30
N SER A 56 -12.32 39.24 2.02
CA SER A 56 -11.70 38.03 1.44
C SER A 56 -10.18 38.09 1.51
N GLU A 57 -9.56 39.22 1.15
CA GLU A 57 -8.12 39.39 1.21
C GLU A 57 -7.61 39.26 2.67
N GLN A 58 -8.28 39.89 3.63
CA GLN A 58 -7.91 39.75 5.05
C GLN A 58 -8.04 38.32 5.54
N ILE A 59 -9.09 37.61 5.15
CA ILE A 59 -9.30 36.20 5.51
C ILE A 59 -8.17 35.33 4.93
N ILE A 60 -7.85 35.50 3.65
CA ILE A 60 -6.81 34.73 2.97
C ILE A 60 -5.44 34.99 3.60
N ASP A 61 -5.06 36.24 3.82
CA ASP A 61 -3.79 36.58 4.44
C ASP A 61 -3.70 36.07 5.88
N GLY A 62 -4.80 36.15 6.65
CA GLY A 62 -4.89 35.62 8.00
C GLY A 62 -4.71 34.08 8.01
N LEU A 63 -5.38 33.36 7.10
CA LEU A 63 -5.28 31.89 6.98
C LEU A 63 -3.88 31.45 6.55
N MET A 64 -3.28 32.12 5.56
CA MET A 64 -1.92 31.78 5.12
C MET A 64 -0.88 32.10 6.20
N GLY A 65 -1.06 33.17 6.99
CA GLY A 65 -0.23 33.43 8.15
C GLY A 65 -0.40 32.38 9.26
N ILE A 66 -1.60 31.82 9.46
CA ILE A 66 -1.80 30.69 10.39
C ILE A 66 -1.06 29.44 9.88
N LEU A 67 -1.14 29.13 8.59
CA LEU A 67 -0.43 28.01 7.97
C LEU A 67 1.09 28.12 8.20
N GLU A 68 1.67 29.27 7.90
CA GLU A 68 3.11 29.53 8.11
C GLU A 68 3.53 29.38 9.58
N ASP A 69 2.70 29.89 10.49
CA ASP A 69 2.99 29.82 11.94
C ASP A 69 2.89 28.37 12.46
N ILE A 70 1.99 27.53 11.91
CA ILE A 70 1.91 26.10 12.26
C ILE A 70 3.11 25.36 11.65
N ASP A 71 3.40 25.55 10.36
CA ASP A 71 4.49 24.88 9.65
C ASP A 71 5.86 25.21 10.27
N SER A 72 6.06 26.43 10.74
CA SER A 72 7.28 26.85 11.45
C SER A 72 7.33 26.44 12.91
N GLY A 73 6.27 25.84 13.46
CA GLY A 73 6.16 25.46 14.87
C GLY A 73 5.94 26.64 15.85
N LYS A 74 5.71 27.84 15.34
CA LYS A 74 5.44 29.05 16.15
C LYS A 74 4.04 29.02 16.77
N LEU A 75 3.06 28.42 16.09
CA LEU A 75 1.72 28.19 16.58
C LEU A 75 1.52 26.71 16.87
N GLN A 76 1.18 26.37 18.09
CA GLN A 76 0.86 25.02 18.52
C GLN A 76 -0.66 24.82 18.60
N PHE A 77 -1.15 23.62 18.32
CA PHE A 77 -2.57 23.30 18.46
C PHE A 77 -3.03 23.38 19.92
N ASP A 78 -4.14 24.07 20.15
CA ASP A 78 -4.80 24.09 21.45
C ASP A 78 -5.72 22.86 21.59
N MET A 79 -5.25 21.84 22.30
CA MET A 79 -5.97 20.58 22.53
C MET A 79 -7.25 20.74 23.36
N SER A 80 -7.58 21.94 23.83
CA SER A 80 -8.87 22.25 24.45
C SER A 80 -9.96 22.62 23.44
N CYS A 81 -9.62 22.79 22.16
CA CYS A 81 -10.59 22.97 21.08
C CYS A 81 -11.31 21.66 20.76
N GLU A 82 -12.54 21.78 20.24
CA GLU A 82 -13.33 20.60 19.86
C GLU A 82 -12.72 19.89 18.65
N ASP A 83 -12.33 20.65 17.61
CA ASP A 83 -11.76 20.17 16.37
C ASP A 83 -10.79 21.17 15.74
N ILE A 84 -10.06 20.76 14.71
CA ILE A 84 -9.12 21.61 13.98
C ILE A 84 -9.80 22.82 13.33
N HIS A 85 -11.01 22.65 12.87
CA HIS A 85 -11.77 23.71 12.21
C HIS A 85 -12.10 24.85 13.18
N MET A 86 -12.52 24.50 14.42
CA MET A 86 -12.77 25.49 15.48
C MET A 86 -11.47 26.20 15.89
N PHE A 87 -10.36 25.46 15.97
CA PHE A 87 -9.06 26.03 16.27
C PHE A 87 -8.65 27.09 15.25
N ILE A 88 -8.74 26.77 13.96
CA ILE A 88 -8.34 27.68 12.86
C ILE A 88 -9.27 28.88 12.80
N GLU A 89 -10.59 28.67 12.90
CA GLU A 89 -11.57 29.77 12.88
C GLU A 89 -11.44 30.72 14.08
N ALA A 90 -11.14 30.18 15.27
CA ALA A 90 -10.89 30.97 16.47
C ALA A 90 -9.60 31.79 16.36
N GLU A 91 -8.52 31.16 15.87
CA GLU A 91 -7.25 31.86 15.67
C GLU A 91 -7.35 32.92 14.56
N LEU A 92 -8.06 32.63 13.47
CA LEU A 92 -8.34 33.62 12.42
C LEU A 92 -9.12 34.82 12.98
N THR A 93 -10.21 34.57 13.71
CA THR A 93 -11.03 35.63 14.31
C THR A 93 -10.23 36.50 15.31
N LYS A 94 -9.33 35.89 16.06
CA LYS A 94 -8.42 36.60 16.97
C LYS A 94 -7.47 37.51 16.21
N ARG A 95 -7.01 37.15 15.03
CA ARG A 95 -6.07 37.94 14.20
C ARG A 95 -6.75 39.08 13.45
N ILE A 96 -7.92 38.82 12.84
CA ILE A 96 -8.54 39.78 11.91
C ILE A 96 -9.94 40.26 12.34
N GLY A 97 -10.43 39.86 13.52
CA GLY A 97 -11.69 40.35 14.07
C GLY A 97 -12.93 39.91 13.29
N ASP A 98 -13.85 40.87 13.04
CA ASP A 98 -15.15 40.57 12.41
C ASP A 98 -15.07 40.01 10.97
N ALA A 99 -14.02 40.36 10.23
CA ALA A 99 -13.80 39.76 8.91
C ALA A 99 -13.67 38.22 8.99
N GLY A 100 -12.96 37.70 10.03
CA GLY A 100 -12.82 36.26 10.25
C GLY A 100 -14.15 35.52 10.48
N LYS A 101 -15.10 36.17 11.13
CA LYS A 101 -16.45 35.60 11.39
C LYS A 101 -17.28 35.42 10.13
N ARG A 102 -16.93 36.07 9.00
CA ARG A 102 -17.63 35.96 7.71
C ARG A 102 -17.26 34.70 6.94
N LEU A 103 -16.14 34.07 7.28
CA LEU A 103 -15.64 32.87 6.60
C LEU A 103 -16.65 31.73 6.63
N HIS A 104 -17.44 31.56 7.69
CA HIS A 104 -18.40 30.45 7.84
C HIS A 104 -19.69 30.64 7.01
N THR A 105 -19.86 31.78 6.31
CA THR A 105 -21.06 32.06 5.50
C THR A 105 -21.21 31.00 4.40
N ALA A 106 -22.43 30.48 4.22
CA ALA A 106 -22.78 29.47 3.22
C ALA A 106 -21.99 28.15 3.33
N ARG A 107 -21.50 27.80 4.52
CA ARG A 107 -20.78 26.56 4.83
C ARG A 107 -21.31 25.92 6.11
N SER A 108 -21.19 24.62 6.22
CA SER A 108 -21.44 23.84 7.44
C SER A 108 -20.16 23.07 7.84
N ARG A 109 -20.06 22.70 9.12
CA ARG A 109 -19.02 21.75 9.56
C ARG A 109 -19.10 20.43 8.78
N ASN A 110 -20.31 20.00 8.37
CA ASN A 110 -20.52 18.72 7.70
C ASN A 110 -19.85 18.65 6.33
N ASP A 111 -20.01 19.66 5.48
CA ASP A 111 -19.35 19.69 4.16
C ASP A 111 -17.87 20.06 4.25
N GLN A 112 -17.49 20.86 5.25
CA GLN A 112 -16.10 21.21 5.54
C GLN A 112 -15.28 19.98 5.91
N VAL A 113 -15.70 19.18 6.89
CA VAL A 113 -14.97 17.96 7.28
C VAL A 113 -14.93 16.92 6.18
N ALA A 114 -16.02 16.81 5.38
CA ALA A 114 -16.06 15.90 4.24
C ALA A 114 -15.12 16.34 3.10
N LEU A 115 -14.88 17.64 2.93
CA LEU A 115 -13.88 18.19 2.02
C LEU A 115 -12.47 17.86 2.49
N ASP A 116 -12.17 18.19 3.75
CA ASP A 116 -10.82 18.14 4.29
C ASP A 116 -10.28 16.73 4.35
N ILE A 117 -11.10 15.75 4.74
CA ILE A 117 -10.68 14.34 4.74
C ILE A 117 -10.40 13.83 3.32
N ARG A 118 -11.18 14.25 2.30
CA ARG A 118 -10.91 13.89 0.90
C ARG A 118 -9.60 14.49 0.41
N MET A 119 -9.35 15.77 0.70
CA MET A 119 -8.10 16.45 0.32
C MET A 119 -6.90 15.79 1.02
N TYR A 120 -7.00 15.52 2.31
CA TYR A 120 -5.95 14.87 3.09
C TYR A 120 -5.62 13.48 2.54
N LEU A 121 -6.63 12.65 2.35
CA LEU A 121 -6.43 11.29 1.83
C LEU A 121 -5.91 11.29 0.39
N ARG A 122 -6.28 12.27 -0.44
CA ARG A 122 -5.72 12.43 -1.79
C ARG A 122 -4.21 12.70 -1.73
N ASP A 123 -3.80 13.64 -0.88
CA ASP A 123 -2.40 14.02 -0.73
C ASP A 123 -1.56 12.86 -0.17
N GLU A 124 -2.07 12.17 0.86
CA GLU A 124 -1.38 11.04 1.48
C GLU A 124 -1.38 9.78 0.58
N SER A 125 -2.44 9.54 -0.17
CA SER A 125 -2.47 8.44 -1.15
C SER A 125 -1.42 8.60 -2.25
N ALA A 126 -1.13 9.83 -2.66
CA ALA A 126 -0.02 10.10 -3.59
C ALA A 126 1.33 9.68 -3.01
N LYS A 127 1.56 9.91 -1.70
CA LYS A 127 2.78 9.43 -1.00
C LYS A 127 2.83 7.90 -0.95
N VAL A 128 1.70 7.24 -0.66
CA VAL A 128 1.62 5.77 -0.67
C VAL A 128 2.01 5.22 -2.04
N VAL A 129 1.47 5.78 -3.13
CA VAL A 129 1.82 5.39 -4.50
C VAL A 129 3.32 5.54 -4.75
N GLU A 130 3.92 6.66 -4.36
CA GLU A 130 5.37 6.88 -4.54
C GLU A 130 6.22 5.91 -3.70
N LEU A 131 5.79 5.54 -2.49
CA LEU A 131 6.47 4.52 -1.69
C LEU A 131 6.37 3.12 -2.31
N ILE A 132 5.20 2.77 -2.88
CA ILE A 132 5.07 1.50 -3.62
C ILE A 132 5.98 1.50 -4.84
N LYS A 133 6.06 2.60 -5.61
CA LYS A 133 6.99 2.72 -6.76
C LYS A 133 8.45 2.53 -6.33
N LYS A 134 8.86 3.11 -5.20
CA LYS A 134 10.21 2.89 -4.63
C LYS A 134 10.46 1.43 -4.30
N LEU A 135 9.49 0.74 -3.73
CA LEU A 135 9.61 -0.69 -3.44
C LEU A 135 9.67 -1.52 -4.72
N VAL A 136 8.82 -1.22 -5.72
CA VAL A 136 8.87 -1.89 -7.04
C VAL A 136 10.25 -1.70 -7.69
N LEU A 137 10.82 -0.50 -7.63
CA LEU A 137 12.16 -0.23 -8.16
C LEU A 137 13.23 -1.06 -7.43
N ALA A 138 13.19 -1.10 -6.09
CA ALA A 138 14.12 -1.92 -5.31
C ALA A 138 14.02 -3.42 -5.64
N ILE A 139 12.79 -3.91 -5.89
CA ILE A 139 12.55 -5.28 -6.36
C ILE A 139 13.14 -5.49 -7.76
N CYS A 140 12.93 -4.56 -8.70
CA CYS A 140 13.48 -4.62 -10.06
C CYS A 140 15.01 -4.67 -10.04
N ASP A 141 15.64 -3.81 -9.25
CA ASP A 141 17.11 -3.77 -9.13
C ASP A 141 17.66 -5.05 -8.51
N LYS A 142 16.98 -5.60 -7.49
CA LYS A 142 17.34 -6.88 -6.89
C LYS A 142 17.13 -8.04 -7.86
N ALA A 143 16.03 -8.04 -8.62
CA ALA A 143 15.74 -9.05 -9.63
C ALA A 143 16.78 -9.03 -10.75
N GLU A 144 17.17 -7.85 -11.24
CA GLU A 144 18.23 -7.68 -12.23
C GLU A 144 19.56 -8.27 -11.74
N ALA A 145 19.93 -7.97 -10.49
CA ALA A 145 21.15 -8.50 -9.88
C ALA A 145 21.12 -10.01 -9.64
N THR A 146 19.94 -10.64 -9.62
CA THR A 146 19.73 -12.05 -9.26
C THR A 146 19.07 -12.89 -10.35
N LYS A 147 18.90 -12.35 -11.55
CA LYS A 147 18.23 -13.03 -12.68
C LYS A 147 18.92 -14.32 -13.15
N GLY A 148 20.18 -14.53 -12.78
CA GLY A 148 20.95 -15.76 -13.06
C GLY A 148 21.07 -16.71 -11.86
N LEU A 149 20.50 -16.40 -10.69
CA LEU A 149 20.59 -17.25 -9.51
C LEU A 149 19.45 -18.27 -9.50
N ILE A 150 19.79 -19.54 -9.72
CA ILE A 150 18.83 -20.65 -9.71
C ILE A 150 18.48 -21.01 -8.26
N VAL A 151 17.17 -21.16 -8.00
CA VAL A 151 16.60 -21.53 -6.72
C VAL A 151 15.41 -22.47 -6.95
N PRO A 152 15.08 -23.38 -6.01
CA PRO A 152 13.85 -24.14 -6.17
C PRO A 152 12.62 -23.25 -6.04
N GLY A 153 11.71 -23.35 -7.00
CA GLY A 153 10.34 -22.89 -6.85
C GLY A 153 9.53 -23.87 -6.01
N TYR A 154 8.56 -23.37 -5.25
CA TYR A 154 7.77 -24.16 -4.31
C TYR A 154 6.29 -24.14 -4.66
N THR A 155 5.64 -25.30 -4.50
CA THR A 155 4.19 -25.43 -4.33
C THR A 155 3.94 -26.29 -3.10
N HIS A 156 2.94 -25.97 -2.27
CA HIS A 156 2.67 -26.69 -1.02
C HIS A 156 3.87 -26.78 -0.05
N LEU A 157 4.78 -25.80 -0.11
CA LEU A 157 6.08 -25.81 0.55
C LEU A 157 6.96 -27.04 0.18
N GLN A 158 6.65 -27.70 -0.93
CA GLN A 158 7.49 -28.73 -1.53
C GLN A 158 8.27 -28.15 -2.71
N ARG A 159 9.49 -28.56 -2.91
CA ARG A 159 10.30 -28.20 -4.09
C ARG A 159 9.61 -28.71 -5.33
N ALA A 160 9.39 -27.83 -6.30
CA ALA A 160 8.58 -28.13 -7.48
C ALA A 160 9.39 -28.11 -8.79
N GLN A 161 9.86 -26.92 -9.18
CA GLN A 161 10.61 -26.72 -10.42
C GLN A 161 11.74 -25.71 -10.22
N PRO A 162 12.82 -25.75 -11.02
CA PRO A 162 13.87 -24.74 -10.97
C PRO A 162 13.35 -23.42 -11.54
N ILE A 163 13.63 -22.33 -10.83
CA ILE A 163 13.36 -20.95 -11.25
C ILE A 163 14.60 -20.09 -10.99
N VAL A 164 14.64 -18.89 -11.53
CA VAL A 164 15.61 -17.89 -11.07
C VAL A 164 15.03 -17.02 -9.96
N PHE A 165 15.86 -16.61 -9.02
CA PHE A 165 15.42 -15.82 -7.87
C PHE A 165 14.80 -14.48 -8.29
N GLY A 166 15.35 -13.84 -9.34
CA GLY A 166 14.78 -12.64 -9.93
C GLY A 166 13.32 -12.83 -10.39
N HIS A 167 12.98 -13.99 -10.97
CA HIS A 167 11.60 -14.31 -11.36
C HIS A 167 10.65 -14.33 -10.16
N HIS A 168 11.07 -14.95 -9.05
CA HIS A 168 10.29 -14.99 -7.82
C HIS A 168 10.01 -13.56 -7.28
N LEU A 169 11.06 -12.72 -7.26
CA LEU A 169 10.93 -11.33 -6.82
C LEU A 169 9.96 -10.53 -7.70
N MET A 170 10.00 -10.74 -9.03
CA MET A 170 9.09 -10.04 -9.95
C MET A 170 7.62 -10.37 -9.74
N ALA A 171 7.27 -11.52 -9.13
CA ALA A 171 5.89 -11.81 -8.75
C ALA A 171 5.35 -10.77 -7.74
N TYR A 172 6.17 -10.34 -6.78
CA TYR A 172 5.81 -9.27 -5.84
C TYR A 172 5.71 -7.90 -6.51
N ALA A 173 6.59 -7.60 -7.47
CA ALA A 173 6.45 -6.38 -8.27
C ALA A 173 5.08 -6.32 -8.98
N GLN A 174 4.61 -7.43 -9.55
CA GLN A 174 3.30 -7.51 -10.21
C GLN A 174 2.13 -7.29 -9.22
N MET A 175 2.23 -7.77 -7.98
CA MET A 175 1.23 -7.50 -6.94
C MET A 175 1.16 -6.01 -6.63
N LEU A 176 2.31 -5.38 -6.40
CA LEU A 176 2.43 -3.97 -6.04
C LEU A 176 1.99 -3.02 -7.18
N LEU A 177 2.24 -3.37 -8.44
CA LEU A 177 1.72 -2.62 -9.58
C LEU A 177 0.19 -2.61 -9.61
N ARG A 178 -0.45 -3.72 -9.28
CA ARG A 178 -1.91 -3.76 -9.12
C ARG A 178 -2.40 -2.95 -7.93
N ASP A 179 -1.59 -2.84 -6.86
CA ASP A 179 -1.92 -2.02 -5.69
C ASP A 179 -1.87 -0.53 -6.01
N ILE A 180 -0.89 -0.07 -6.81
CA ILE A 180 -0.86 1.31 -7.33
C ILE A 180 -2.18 1.63 -8.03
N SER A 181 -2.60 0.77 -8.98
CA SER A 181 -3.84 0.97 -9.72
C SER A 181 -5.07 1.04 -8.81
N ARG A 182 -5.15 0.22 -7.74
CA ARG A 182 -6.26 0.26 -6.79
C ARG A 182 -6.33 1.57 -6.02
N VAL A 183 -5.19 2.07 -5.55
CA VAL A 183 -5.13 3.36 -4.84
C VAL A 183 -5.51 4.50 -5.78
N GLU A 184 -4.97 4.54 -7.00
CA GLU A 184 -5.26 5.56 -8.01
C GLU A 184 -6.74 5.54 -8.41
N ASP A 185 -7.35 4.37 -8.58
CA ASP A 185 -8.78 4.21 -8.89
C ASP A 185 -9.68 4.69 -7.75
N ALA A 186 -9.32 4.42 -6.50
CA ALA A 186 -10.04 4.92 -5.32
C ALA A 186 -9.95 6.45 -5.24
N VAL A 187 -8.76 7.01 -5.41
CA VAL A 187 -8.54 8.47 -5.44
C VAL A 187 -9.36 9.13 -6.54
N LYS A 188 -9.41 8.55 -7.73
CA LYS A 188 -10.21 9.09 -8.84
C LYS A 188 -11.70 9.19 -8.51
N ARG A 189 -12.28 8.17 -7.87
CA ARG A 189 -13.68 8.21 -7.42
C ARG A 189 -13.91 9.19 -6.28
N MET A 190 -12.95 9.30 -5.36
CA MET A 190 -12.99 10.24 -4.25
C MET A 190 -12.89 11.71 -4.68
N ASN A 191 -12.29 12.01 -5.83
CA ASN A 191 -11.92 13.37 -6.23
C ASN A 191 -13.15 14.21 -6.70
N ILE A 192 -14.23 14.17 -5.90
CA ILE A 192 -15.48 14.92 -6.09
C ILE A 192 -15.72 15.79 -4.86
N SER A 193 -15.81 17.12 -5.06
CA SER A 193 -15.97 18.09 -3.97
C SER A 193 -17.35 18.04 -3.32
N PRO A 194 -17.46 17.88 -2.00
CA PRO A 194 -18.73 17.98 -1.28
C PRO A 194 -19.11 19.41 -0.91
N ILE A 195 -18.17 20.37 -1.01
CA ILE A 195 -18.36 21.73 -0.49
C ILE A 195 -19.55 22.42 -1.15
N GLY A 196 -20.31 23.20 -0.38
CA GLY A 196 -21.56 23.80 -0.78
C GLY A 196 -22.78 22.88 -0.62
N SER A 197 -22.57 21.63 -0.15
CA SER A 197 -23.67 20.78 0.35
C SER A 197 -24.22 21.28 1.69
N CYS A 198 -23.46 22.11 2.39
CA CYS A 198 -23.76 22.64 3.71
C CYS A 198 -24.09 21.53 4.71
N ALA A 199 -25.12 21.68 5.55
CA ALA A 199 -25.48 20.64 6.49
C ALA A 199 -25.97 19.35 5.79
N LEU A 200 -26.81 19.50 4.75
CA LEU A 200 -27.36 18.41 3.91
C LEU A 200 -28.23 18.90 2.73
N ALA A 201 -28.67 20.16 2.73
CA ALA A 201 -29.70 20.65 1.80
C ALA A 201 -29.18 21.71 0.82
N GLY A 202 -27.88 21.96 0.80
CA GLY A 202 -27.30 23.09 0.10
C GLY A 202 -27.55 24.41 0.84
N THR A 203 -27.50 25.52 0.12
CA THR A 203 -27.60 26.88 0.71
C THR A 203 -28.51 27.77 -0.13
N THR A 204 -29.05 28.82 0.51
CA THR A 204 -29.83 29.86 -0.17
C THR A 204 -28.96 30.93 -0.82
N TYR A 205 -27.66 30.91 -0.58
CA TYR A 205 -26.70 31.83 -1.25
C TYR A 205 -26.40 31.36 -2.67
N ASN A 206 -26.09 32.31 -3.55
CA ASN A 206 -25.66 32.01 -4.93
C ASN A 206 -24.17 31.64 -4.95
N THR A 207 -23.81 30.45 -4.43
CA THR A 207 -22.43 29.94 -4.40
C THR A 207 -22.01 29.35 -5.74
N ASP A 208 -20.73 29.45 -6.10
CA ASP A 208 -20.13 28.77 -7.26
C ASP A 208 -19.29 27.57 -6.82
N ARG A 209 -19.95 26.45 -6.58
CA ARG A 209 -19.32 25.19 -6.16
C ARG A 209 -18.28 24.66 -7.16
N ARG A 210 -18.49 24.92 -8.48
CA ARG A 210 -17.55 24.46 -9.51
C ARG A 210 -16.26 25.25 -9.48
N PHE A 211 -16.33 26.55 -9.30
CA PHE A 211 -15.15 27.39 -9.12
C PHE A 211 -14.34 26.97 -7.89
N GLU A 212 -15.01 26.69 -6.78
CA GLU A 212 -14.35 26.24 -5.55
C GLU A 212 -13.69 24.85 -5.72
N ALA A 213 -14.37 23.92 -6.39
CA ALA A 213 -13.83 22.62 -6.75
C ALA A 213 -12.59 22.72 -7.66
N GLU A 214 -12.62 23.60 -8.65
CA GLU A 214 -11.49 23.86 -9.56
C GLU A 214 -10.26 24.39 -8.80
N LEU A 215 -10.45 25.36 -7.89
CA LEU A 215 -9.37 25.90 -7.06
C LEU A 215 -8.68 24.83 -6.19
N LEU A 216 -9.43 23.80 -5.80
CA LEU A 216 -8.96 22.71 -4.95
C LEU A 216 -8.54 21.45 -5.74
N GLY A 217 -8.57 21.49 -7.08
CA GLY A 217 -8.16 20.39 -7.94
C GLY A 217 -9.08 19.17 -7.92
N PHE A 218 -10.39 19.37 -7.67
CA PHE A 218 -11.40 18.33 -7.81
C PHE A 218 -11.92 18.21 -9.23
N ASP A 219 -12.29 17.01 -9.66
CA ASP A 219 -12.82 16.74 -11.00
C ASP A 219 -14.29 17.18 -11.17
N GLY A 220 -14.98 17.47 -10.06
CA GLY A 220 -16.35 17.89 -10.06
C GLY A 220 -16.91 18.14 -8.67
N VAL A 221 -18.24 18.27 -8.59
CA VAL A 221 -18.97 18.49 -7.34
C VAL A 221 -19.98 17.38 -7.10
N SER A 222 -20.26 17.03 -5.84
CA SER A 222 -21.27 16.03 -5.49
C SER A 222 -22.64 16.38 -6.06
N ALA A 223 -23.27 15.42 -6.74
CA ALA A 223 -24.55 15.60 -7.42
C ALA A 223 -25.75 15.70 -6.48
N ASN A 224 -25.60 15.23 -5.24
CA ASN A 224 -26.61 15.30 -4.20
C ASN A 224 -25.95 15.77 -2.88
N SER A 225 -26.56 16.77 -2.24
CA SER A 225 -25.99 17.40 -1.03
C SER A 225 -26.08 16.52 0.22
N ILE A 226 -27.07 15.63 0.31
CA ILE A 226 -27.17 14.68 1.42
C ILE A 226 -26.06 13.66 1.29
N ASP A 227 -25.86 13.10 0.10
CA ASP A 227 -24.78 12.17 -0.21
C ASP A 227 -23.41 12.82 -0.02
N GLY A 228 -23.23 14.07 -0.47
CA GLY A 228 -21.95 14.79 -0.35
C GLY A 228 -21.42 14.90 1.08
N VAL A 229 -22.28 15.01 2.09
CA VAL A 229 -21.90 15.07 3.51
C VAL A 229 -21.92 13.70 4.19
N SER A 230 -22.61 12.72 3.62
CA SER A 230 -22.79 11.39 4.19
C SER A 230 -21.75 10.37 3.71
N ASP A 231 -21.28 10.51 2.47
CA ASP A 231 -20.40 9.56 1.83
C ASP A 231 -19.08 9.38 2.59
N ARG A 232 -18.75 8.12 2.86
CA ARG A 232 -17.46 7.64 3.37
C ARG A 232 -16.99 6.40 2.62
N ASP A 233 -17.60 6.10 1.46
CA ASP A 233 -17.21 4.94 0.64
C ASP A 233 -15.73 5.04 0.24
N PHE A 234 -15.25 6.25 -0.02
CA PHE A 234 -13.85 6.50 -0.36
C PHE A 234 -12.87 6.09 0.77
N CYS A 235 -13.27 6.25 2.04
CA CYS A 235 -12.47 5.75 3.17
C CYS A 235 -12.40 4.24 3.17
N VAL A 236 -13.54 3.55 3.00
CA VAL A 236 -13.61 2.08 2.93
C VAL A 236 -12.84 1.55 1.73
N GLU A 237 -12.94 2.20 0.59
CA GLU A 237 -12.27 1.81 -0.65
C GLU A 237 -10.74 1.93 -0.53
N LEU A 238 -10.24 3.05 0.00
CA LEU A 238 -8.81 3.22 0.28
C LEU A 238 -8.31 2.22 1.31
N MET A 239 -9.03 2.01 2.42
CA MET A 239 -8.66 1.02 3.43
C MET A 239 -8.67 -0.41 2.88
N SER A 240 -9.56 -0.72 1.94
CA SER A 240 -9.55 -2.00 1.22
C SER A 240 -8.29 -2.16 0.36
N ALA A 241 -7.86 -1.08 -0.32
CA ALA A 241 -6.59 -1.07 -1.04
C ALA A 241 -5.39 -1.23 -0.08
N TYR A 242 -5.38 -0.53 1.05
CA TYR A 242 -4.35 -0.65 2.08
C TYR A 242 -4.29 -2.05 2.69
N ALA A 243 -5.43 -2.69 2.93
CA ALA A 243 -5.49 -4.07 3.40
C ALA A 243 -4.86 -5.05 2.39
N LEU A 244 -5.06 -4.84 1.08
CA LEU A 244 -4.42 -5.64 0.04
C LEU A 244 -2.91 -5.39 -0.05
N ILE A 245 -2.45 -4.15 0.06
CA ILE A 245 -1.02 -3.82 0.15
C ILE A 245 -0.38 -4.57 1.32
N MET A 246 -0.98 -4.49 2.50
CA MET A 246 -0.46 -5.16 3.69
C MET A 246 -0.49 -6.69 3.56
N MET A 247 -1.51 -7.26 2.90
CA MET A 247 -1.54 -8.70 2.58
C MET A 247 -0.35 -9.11 1.71
N HIS A 248 -0.03 -8.32 0.68
CA HIS A 248 1.11 -8.60 -0.20
C HIS A 248 2.43 -8.46 0.55
N LEU A 249 2.59 -7.41 1.36
CA LEU A 249 3.77 -7.24 2.20
C LEU A 249 3.91 -8.35 3.25
N SER A 250 2.79 -8.81 3.84
CA SER A 250 2.78 -9.94 4.78
C SER A 250 3.26 -11.23 4.13
N ARG A 251 2.80 -11.54 2.91
CA ARG A 251 3.24 -12.71 2.15
C ARG A 251 4.73 -12.62 1.81
N PHE A 252 5.20 -11.45 1.39
CA PHE A 252 6.61 -11.25 1.10
C PHE A 252 7.47 -11.33 2.38
N SER A 253 6.97 -10.80 3.49
CA SER A 253 7.59 -10.95 4.81
C SER A 253 7.77 -12.41 5.21
N GLU A 254 6.71 -13.23 5.04
CA GLU A 254 6.77 -14.67 5.33
C GLU A 254 7.88 -15.36 4.54
N GLU A 255 8.00 -15.09 3.24
CA GLU A 255 9.06 -15.69 2.43
C GLU A 255 10.46 -15.18 2.82
N ILE A 256 10.62 -13.88 3.14
CA ILE A 256 11.89 -13.33 3.63
C ILE A 256 12.28 -14.00 4.95
N ILE A 257 11.33 -14.24 5.85
CA ILE A 257 11.56 -14.94 7.13
C ILE A 257 12.01 -16.37 6.86
N LEU A 258 11.31 -17.09 5.99
CA LEU A 258 11.69 -18.45 5.58
C LEU A 258 13.08 -18.46 4.95
N TRP A 259 13.33 -17.59 3.95
CA TRP A 259 14.61 -17.55 3.24
C TRP A 259 15.80 -17.18 4.13
N SER A 260 15.58 -16.37 5.17
CA SER A 260 16.62 -15.96 6.11
C SER A 260 16.82 -16.94 7.26
N SER A 261 15.93 -17.94 7.42
CA SER A 261 16.07 -18.97 8.44
C SER A 261 17.31 -19.84 8.20
N TRP A 262 17.81 -20.50 9.26
CA TRP A 262 18.94 -21.41 9.16
C TRP A 262 18.66 -22.59 8.21
N GLU A 263 17.44 -23.08 8.19
CA GLU A 263 17.00 -24.23 7.42
C GLU A 263 16.99 -23.95 5.91
N PHE A 264 16.54 -22.76 5.48
CA PHE A 264 16.60 -22.34 4.08
C PHE A 264 17.95 -21.71 3.72
N GLY A 265 18.33 -20.69 4.45
CA GLY A 265 19.61 -19.99 4.27
C GLY A 265 19.81 -19.39 2.88
N TYR A 266 18.72 -18.95 2.20
CA TYR A 266 18.79 -18.42 0.84
C TYR A 266 19.21 -16.95 0.80
N VAL A 267 18.88 -16.19 1.83
CA VAL A 267 19.23 -14.79 1.95
C VAL A 267 19.80 -14.46 3.32
N GLU A 268 20.51 -13.36 3.38
CA GLU A 268 20.90 -12.71 4.62
C GLU A 268 20.42 -11.26 4.59
N LEU A 269 19.69 -10.88 5.63
CA LEU A 269 19.26 -9.50 5.82
C LEU A 269 20.42 -8.65 6.35
N ASP A 270 20.42 -7.38 6.01
CA ASP A 270 21.41 -6.43 6.54
C ASP A 270 21.18 -6.19 8.04
N ASP A 271 22.25 -5.91 8.77
CA ASP A 271 22.19 -5.67 10.22
C ASP A 271 21.28 -4.48 10.58
N ALA A 272 21.13 -3.52 9.70
CA ALA A 272 20.23 -2.38 9.87
C ALA A 272 18.73 -2.77 9.97
N TYR A 273 18.35 -3.96 9.47
CA TYR A 273 16.96 -4.46 9.42
C TYR A 273 16.76 -5.76 10.19
N THR A 274 17.64 -6.04 11.14
CA THR A 274 17.64 -7.25 11.98
C THR A 274 17.94 -6.89 13.41
N THR A 275 17.57 -7.78 14.34
CA THR A 275 18.02 -7.66 15.73
C THR A 275 18.76 -8.91 16.16
N GLY A 276 19.60 -8.78 17.19
CA GLY A 276 20.26 -9.89 17.85
C GLY A 276 19.44 -10.40 19.03
N SER A 277 20.06 -11.30 19.80
CA SER A 277 19.54 -11.77 21.08
C SER A 277 20.46 -11.33 22.20
N SER A 278 19.88 -10.89 23.32
CA SER A 278 20.67 -10.52 24.53
C SER A 278 21.35 -11.70 25.20
N ILE A 279 20.95 -12.94 24.89
CA ILE A 279 21.47 -14.16 25.50
C ILE A 279 22.07 -15.14 24.50
N MET A 280 21.70 -15.07 23.23
CA MET A 280 22.15 -15.98 22.18
C MET A 280 22.99 -15.20 21.15
N PRO A 281 24.31 -15.15 21.24
CA PRO A 281 25.18 -14.29 20.46
C PRO A 281 25.19 -14.63 18.95
N GLN A 282 24.79 -15.84 18.57
CA GLN A 282 24.70 -16.28 17.16
C GLN A 282 23.39 -15.92 16.48
N LYS A 283 22.38 -15.44 17.23
CA LYS A 283 21.02 -15.26 16.73
C LYS A 283 20.88 -13.91 16.01
N LYS A 284 20.32 -13.96 14.80
CA LYS A 284 19.97 -12.80 13.97
C LYS A 284 18.53 -12.95 13.53
N ASN A 285 17.66 -12.03 13.96
CA ASN A 285 16.21 -12.13 13.76
C ASN A 285 15.75 -11.20 12.61
N SER A 286 14.77 -11.64 11.86
CA SER A 286 14.11 -10.86 10.80
C SER A 286 12.95 -9.99 11.32
N ASP A 287 13.16 -9.28 12.44
CA ASP A 287 12.11 -8.60 13.18
C ASP A 287 11.32 -7.60 12.33
N MET A 288 11.97 -6.91 11.39
CA MET A 288 11.25 -5.94 10.53
C MET A 288 10.22 -6.64 9.64
N ALA A 289 10.56 -7.79 9.07
CA ALA A 289 9.62 -8.60 8.29
C ALA A 289 8.49 -9.16 9.19
N GLU A 290 8.84 -9.62 10.40
CA GLU A 290 7.84 -10.12 11.37
C GLU A 290 6.86 -9.02 11.79
N LEU A 291 7.34 -7.80 12.06
CA LEU A 291 6.51 -6.66 12.43
C LEU A 291 5.58 -6.24 11.29
N VAL A 292 6.06 -6.21 10.05
CA VAL A 292 5.20 -5.92 8.88
C VAL A 292 4.10 -6.97 8.76
N ARG A 293 4.44 -8.27 8.89
CA ARG A 293 3.47 -9.37 8.92
C ARG A 293 2.43 -9.17 10.03
N GLY A 294 2.86 -8.82 11.24
CA GLY A 294 1.98 -8.59 12.39
C GLY A 294 1.07 -7.37 12.22
N LYS A 295 1.60 -6.25 11.72
CA LYS A 295 0.85 -4.99 11.48
C LYS A 295 -0.27 -5.13 10.45
N THR A 296 -0.25 -6.15 9.61
CA THR A 296 -1.32 -6.46 8.66
C THR A 296 -2.66 -6.65 9.36
N GLY A 297 -2.67 -7.34 10.51
CA GLY A 297 -3.88 -7.55 11.30
C GLY A 297 -4.49 -6.24 11.84
N ARG A 298 -3.66 -5.23 12.14
CA ARG A 298 -4.10 -3.90 12.56
C ARG A 298 -4.91 -3.22 11.46
N VAL A 299 -4.37 -3.14 10.24
CA VAL A 299 -5.06 -2.52 9.09
C VAL A 299 -6.37 -3.25 8.73
N TYR A 300 -6.41 -4.59 8.88
CA TYR A 300 -7.65 -5.35 8.73
C TYR A 300 -8.68 -4.99 9.79
N GLY A 301 -8.24 -4.81 11.04
CA GLY A 301 -9.08 -4.37 12.14
C GLY A 301 -9.70 -3.00 11.88
N ASP A 302 -8.91 -2.05 11.40
CA ASP A 302 -9.35 -0.68 11.07
C ASP A 302 -10.42 -0.68 9.97
N LEU A 303 -10.20 -1.44 8.88
CA LEU A 303 -11.19 -1.60 7.81
C LEU A 303 -12.50 -2.18 8.36
N MET A 304 -12.42 -3.21 9.19
CA MET A 304 -13.62 -3.85 9.78
C MET A 304 -14.32 -2.91 10.75
N ALA A 305 -13.59 -2.12 11.53
CA ALA A 305 -14.14 -1.12 12.43
C ALA A 305 -14.96 -0.08 11.65
N LEU A 306 -14.40 0.48 10.58
CA LEU A 306 -15.07 1.48 9.76
C LEU A 306 -16.35 0.91 9.07
N LEU A 307 -16.24 -0.27 8.46
CA LEU A 307 -17.40 -0.97 7.87
C LEU A 307 -18.50 -1.17 8.91
N THR A 308 -18.14 -1.51 10.14
CA THR A 308 -19.08 -1.74 11.24
C THR A 308 -19.72 -0.44 11.71
N THR A 309 -18.96 0.66 11.76
CA THR A 309 -19.47 1.99 12.11
C THR A 309 -20.52 2.45 11.09
N LEU A 310 -20.24 2.33 9.80
CA LEU A 310 -21.08 2.88 8.75
C LEU A 310 -22.36 2.07 8.46
N LYS A 311 -22.38 0.78 8.70
CA LYS A 311 -23.40 -0.18 8.24
C LYS A 311 -24.87 0.13 8.59
N GLY A 312 -25.16 0.99 9.51
CA GLY A 312 -26.54 1.23 9.99
C GLY A 312 -26.87 2.69 10.21
N LEU A 313 -25.98 3.60 9.77
CA LEU A 313 -26.18 5.03 9.95
C LEU A 313 -27.27 5.55 9.01
N PRO A 314 -28.16 6.43 9.49
CA PRO A 314 -29.04 7.20 8.62
C PRO A 314 -28.21 8.19 7.78
N LEU A 315 -28.79 8.69 6.69
CA LEU A 315 -28.16 9.64 5.80
C LEU A 315 -27.80 10.97 6.47
N ALA A 316 -27.08 11.80 5.75
CA ALA A 316 -26.41 13.02 6.20
C ALA A 316 -25.29 12.72 7.20
N TYR A 317 -25.06 13.58 8.17
CA TYR A 317 -23.98 13.43 9.14
C TYR A 317 -24.52 12.98 10.51
N ASN A 318 -23.92 11.95 11.07
CA ASN A 318 -24.09 11.51 12.45
C ASN A 318 -22.71 11.53 13.13
N LYS A 319 -22.67 11.77 14.45
CA LYS A 319 -21.40 11.91 15.19
C LYS A 319 -20.54 10.63 15.14
N ASP A 320 -21.16 9.46 14.92
CA ASP A 320 -20.48 8.18 14.64
C ASP A 320 -19.44 8.30 13.54
N MET A 321 -19.65 9.17 12.54
CA MET A 321 -18.72 9.42 11.45
C MET A 321 -17.41 10.07 11.90
N GLN A 322 -17.27 10.52 13.14
CA GLN A 322 -16.01 10.97 13.69
C GLN A 322 -14.97 9.85 13.79
N GLU A 323 -15.46 8.60 13.96
CA GLU A 323 -14.65 7.38 14.00
C GLU A 323 -13.98 7.03 12.64
N ASP A 324 -14.39 7.68 11.54
CA ASP A 324 -13.81 7.48 10.23
C ASP A 324 -12.31 7.82 10.22
N LYS A 325 -11.93 8.91 10.92
CA LYS A 325 -10.57 9.46 10.89
C LYS A 325 -9.57 8.60 11.67
N GLU A 326 -9.93 8.15 12.85
CA GLU A 326 -9.03 7.34 13.67
C GLU A 326 -8.66 6.06 12.94
N ALA A 327 -9.65 5.33 12.39
CA ALA A 327 -9.42 4.10 11.67
C ALA A 327 -8.55 4.31 10.41
N ILE A 328 -8.93 5.27 9.53
CA ILE A 328 -8.20 5.43 8.26
C ILE A 328 -6.82 6.07 8.45
N PHE A 329 -6.64 6.96 9.40
CA PHE A 329 -5.33 7.57 9.67
C PHE A 329 -4.35 6.55 10.26
N ASP A 330 -4.83 5.68 11.14
CA ASP A 330 -4.02 4.60 11.70
C ASP A 330 -3.61 3.58 10.62
N ALA A 331 -4.55 3.16 9.76
CA ALA A 331 -4.27 2.28 8.64
C ALA A 331 -3.25 2.90 7.67
N LEU A 332 -3.43 4.17 7.30
CA LEU A 332 -2.57 4.92 6.40
C LEU A 332 -1.15 5.05 6.95
N GLU A 333 -0.98 5.48 8.20
CA GLU A 333 0.33 5.61 8.86
C GLU A 333 1.03 4.26 8.97
N THR A 334 0.28 3.22 9.28
CA THR A 334 0.81 1.84 9.33
C THR A 334 1.33 1.38 7.97
N VAL A 335 0.58 1.63 6.90
CA VAL A 335 0.99 1.28 5.52
C VAL A 335 2.23 2.06 5.10
N ILE A 336 2.26 3.38 5.33
CA ILE A 336 3.41 4.23 5.02
C ILE A 336 4.66 3.70 5.72
N MET A 337 4.60 3.50 7.04
CA MET A 337 5.72 2.99 7.84
C MET A 337 6.22 1.63 7.34
N CYS A 338 5.30 0.72 6.98
CA CYS A 338 5.65 -0.60 6.46
C CYS A 338 6.34 -0.51 5.09
N LEU A 339 5.87 0.35 4.18
CA LEU A 339 6.49 0.56 2.88
C LEU A 339 7.88 1.21 3.01
N GLU A 340 8.03 2.19 3.90
CA GLU A 340 9.31 2.88 4.16
C GLU A 340 10.40 1.93 4.65
N ILE A 341 10.06 0.98 5.52
CA ILE A 341 11.04 -0.01 6.02
C ILE A 341 11.28 -1.15 5.01
N PHE A 342 10.27 -1.50 4.22
CA PHE A 342 10.34 -2.68 3.35
C PHE A 342 11.26 -2.48 2.15
N ALA A 343 11.21 -1.32 1.51
CA ALA A 343 12.02 -1.03 0.32
C ALA A 343 13.54 -1.12 0.59
N PRO A 344 14.13 -0.47 1.60
CA PRO A 344 15.55 -0.59 1.90
C PRO A 344 15.91 -1.98 2.44
N MET A 345 15.03 -2.68 3.16
CA MET A 345 15.26 -4.07 3.59
C MET A 345 15.45 -5.00 2.39
N VAL A 346 14.59 -4.89 1.35
CA VAL A 346 14.74 -5.64 0.11
C VAL A 346 15.99 -5.22 -0.67
N ALA A 347 16.26 -3.93 -0.76
CA ALA A 347 17.41 -3.40 -1.49
C ALA A 347 18.75 -3.90 -0.93
N THR A 348 18.86 -4.03 0.40
CA THR A 348 20.10 -4.47 1.08
C THR A 348 20.20 -5.97 1.30
N MET A 349 19.13 -6.73 1.10
CA MET A 349 19.09 -8.20 1.23
C MET A 349 20.16 -8.87 0.35
N LYS A 350 20.96 -9.77 0.95
CA LYS A 350 22.08 -10.46 0.29
C LYS A 350 21.72 -11.90 -0.06
N PRO A 351 21.57 -12.25 -1.35
CA PRO A 351 21.32 -13.63 -1.78
C PRO A 351 22.53 -14.53 -1.53
N LYS A 352 22.32 -15.76 -1.05
CA LYS A 352 23.34 -16.80 -0.85
C LYS A 352 23.29 -17.80 -2.00
N LYS A 353 23.96 -17.46 -3.09
CA LYS A 353 23.96 -18.19 -4.37
C LYS A 353 24.19 -19.69 -4.19
N ASP A 354 25.21 -20.07 -3.44
CA ASP A 354 25.60 -21.48 -3.30
C ASP A 354 24.52 -22.30 -2.57
N ASN A 355 23.91 -21.73 -1.54
CA ASN A 355 22.82 -22.37 -0.82
C ASN A 355 21.57 -22.55 -1.70
N MET A 356 21.21 -21.53 -2.49
CA MET A 356 20.11 -21.58 -3.45
C MET A 356 20.32 -22.70 -4.46
N TYR A 357 21.51 -22.74 -5.07
CA TYR A 357 21.85 -23.74 -6.09
C TYR A 357 21.89 -25.15 -5.50
N LEU A 358 22.54 -25.33 -4.34
CA LEU A 358 22.59 -26.61 -3.64
C LEU A 358 21.17 -27.13 -3.28
N ALA A 359 20.29 -26.21 -2.89
CA ALA A 359 18.90 -26.58 -2.64
C ALA A 359 18.16 -26.97 -3.93
N ALA A 360 18.47 -26.34 -5.06
CA ALA A 360 17.90 -26.67 -6.37
C ALA A 360 18.36 -28.05 -6.89
N GLN A 361 19.58 -28.48 -6.57
CA GLN A 361 20.07 -29.81 -6.91
C GLN A 361 19.36 -30.95 -6.19
N LYS A 362 18.67 -30.66 -5.06
CA LYS A 362 17.97 -31.64 -4.25
C LYS A 362 16.47 -31.62 -4.54
N GLY A 363 15.83 -32.79 -4.53
CA GLY A 363 14.36 -32.89 -4.64
C GLY A 363 13.86 -33.11 -6.06
N PHE A 364 14.73 -33.49 -6.99
CA PHE A 364 14.35 -33.93 -8.35
C PHE A 364 13.51 -32.89 -9.11
N ILE A 365 13.80 -31.60 -8.91
CA ILE A 365 13.00 -30.51 -9.48
C ILE A 365 13.09 -30.40 -11.01
N ASN A 366 14.06 -31.09 -11.62
CA ASN A 366 14.25 -31.27 -13.07
C ASN A 366 13.55 -32.56 -13.63
N ALA A 367 12.81 -33.30 -12.80
CA ALA A 367 12.11 -34.51 -13.26
C ALA A 367 11.07 -34.24 -14.35
N THR A 368 10.39 -33.09 -14.32
CA THR A 368 9.48 -32.67 -15.40
C THR A 368 10.24 -32.53 -16.72
N ASP A 369 11.43 -31.96 -16.70
CA ASP A 369 12.26 -31.78 -17.90
C ASP A 369 12.75 -33.10 -18.44
N LEU A 370 12.99 -34.11 -17.58
CA LEU A 370 13.29 -35.50 -17.97
C LEU A 370 12.09 -36.15 -18.68
N ALA A 371 10.88 -35.96 -18.15
CA ALA A 371 9.66 -36.48 -18.84
C ALA A 371 9.42 -35.76 -20.18
N ASP A 372 9.66 -34.45 -20.23
CA ASP A 372 9.55 -33.68 -21.48
C ASP A 372 10.59 -34.09 -22.51
N TYR A 373 11.82 -34.44 -22.09
CA TYR A 373 12.85 -34.99 -22.98
C TYR A 373 12.36 -36.25 -23.72
N LEU A 374 11.83 -37.23 -22.96
CA LEU A 374 11.27 -38.46 -23.56
C LEU A 374 10.08 -38.14 -24.47
N THR A 375 9.26 -37.20 -24.10
CA THR A 375 8.08 -36.80 -24.89
C THR A 375 8.48 -36.14 -26.20
N LYS A 376 9.48 -35.29 -26.20
CA LYS A 376 10.04 -34.66 -27.42
C LYS A 376 10.66 -35.68 -28.36
N LYS A 377 11.20 -36.78 -27.83
CA LYS A 377 11.71 -37.91 -28.61
C LYS A 377 10.62 -38.89 -29.05
N GLY A 378 9.33 -38.56 -28.88
CA GLY A 378 8.20 -39.29 -29.44
C GLY A 378 7.44 -40.21 -28.46
N MET A 379 7.83 -40.26 -27.19
CA MET A 379 7.13 -41.03 -26.17
C MET A 379 5.84 -40.32 -25.72
N PRO A 380 4.70 -41.04 -25.61
CA PRO A 380 3.50 -40.43 -24.99
C PRO A 380 3.80 -39.91 -23.57
N PHE A 381 3.34 -38.71 -23.23
CA PHE A 381 3.64 -38.04 -21.93
C PHE A 381 3.34 -38.93 -20.72
N ARG A 382 2.22 -39.69 -20.71
CA ARG A 382 1.88 -40.57 -19.59
C ARG A 382 2.89 -41.71 -19.39
N SER A 383 3.48 -42.22 -20.47
CA SER A 383 4.55 -43.21 -20.41
C SER A 383 5.87 -42.58 -19.94
N ALA A 384 6.20 -41.42 -20.48
CA ALA A 384 7.36 -40.66 -20.05
C ALA A 384 7.29 -40.29 -18.54
N TYR A 385 6.13 -39.84 -18.06
CA TYR A 385 5.88 -39.56 -16.65
C TYR A 385 6.10 -40.80 -15.77
N LYS A 386 5.59 -41.97 -16.18
CA LYS A 386 5.75 -43.20 -15.42
C LYS A 386 7.23 -43.62 -15.33
N ILE A 387 7.95 -43.63 -16.45
CA ILE A 387 9.39 -43.95 -16.50
C ILE A 387 10.19 -42.97 -15.62
N THR A 388 9.91 -41.68 -15.74
CA THR A 388 10.56 -40.66 -14.92
C THR A 388 10.32 -40.91 -13.41
N GLY A 389 9.09 -41.28 -13.02
CA GLY A 389 8.77 -41.62 -11.64
C GLY A 389 9.53 -42.84 -11.12
N GLU A 390 9.72 -43.87 -11.95
CA GLU A 390 10.52 -45.06 -11.64
C GLU A 390 12.01 -44.69 -11.41
N ILE A 391 12.57 -43.84 -12.28
CA ILE A 391 13.95 -43.37 -12.17
C ILE A 391 14.12 -42.53 -10.91
N VAL A 392 13.18 -41.64 -10.58
CA VAL A 392 13.21 -40.83 -9.32
C VAL A 392 13.18 -41.76 -8.09
N ALA A 393 12.32 -42.79 -8.12
CA ALA A 393 12.26 -43.76 -7.02
C ALA A 393 13.60 -44.52 -6.84
N GLU A 394 14.23 -44.90 -7.94
CA GLU A 394 15.57 -45.50 -7.93
C GLU A 394 16.62 -44.54 -7.35
N CYS A 395 16.64 -43.30 -7.78
CA CYS A 395 17.53 -42.27 -7.24
C CYS A 395 17.37 -42.08 -5.72
N ILE A 396 16.12 -42.12 -5.21
CA ILE A 396 15.85 -42.03 -3.77
C ILE A 396 16.48 -43.23 -3.02
N VAL A 397 16.31 -44.45 -3.54
CA VAL A 397 16.90 -45.68 -2.94
C VAL A 397 18.42 -45.62 -2.96
N LYS A 398 19.01 -45.15 -4.05
CA LYS A 398 20.46 -45.00 -4.23
C LYS A 398 21.04 -43.79 -3.51
N ASN A 399 20.23 -42.92 -2.93
CA ASN A 399 20.62 -41.62 -2.37
C ASN A 399 21.45 -40.79 -3.36
N THR A 400 20.99 -40.70 -4.59
CA THR A 400 21.60 -39.97 -5.69
C THR A 400 20.65 -38.98 -6.32
N VAL A 401 21.08 -38.25 -7.33
CA VAL A 401 20.30 -37.27 -8.08
C VAL A 401 20.24 -37.66 -9.56
N LEU A 402 19.31 -37.12 -10.33
CA LEU A 402 19.14 -37.44 -11.76
C LEU A 402 20.43 -37.20 -12.55
N ASP A 403 21.10 -36.09 -12.35
CA ASP A 403 22.29 -35.69 -13.10
C ASP A 403 23.51 -36.63 -12.86
N ALA A 404 23.45 -37.45 -11.81
CA ALA A 404 24.55 -38.36 -11.43
C ALA A 404 24.38 -39.80 -11.91
N LEU A 405 23.21 -40.16 -12.50
CA LEU A 405 22.99 -41.46 -13.11
C LEU A 405 23.79 -41.59 -14.41
N THR A 406 24.33 -42.77 -14.68
CA THR A 406 24.98 -43.10 -15.94
C THR A 406 23.98 -43.28 -17.07
N LEU A 407 24.42 -43.15 -18.30
CA LEU A 407 23.55 -43.39 -19.47
C LEU A 407 23.04 -44.85 -19.52
N GLU A 408 23.84 -45.82 -19.08
CA GLU A 408 23.43 -47.22 -18.97
C GLU A 408 22.28 -47.39 -17.97
N GLU A 409 22.32 -46.70 -16.82
CA GLU A 409 21.21 -46.69 -15.86
C GLU A 409 19.93 -46.10 -16.47
N TYR A 410 20.04 -45.02 -17.22
CA TYR A 410 18.91 -44.45 -17.94
C TYR A 410 18.37 -45.40 -19.02
N LYS A 411 19.24 -46.02 -19.79
CA LYS A 411 18.87 -46.99 -20.87
C LYS A 411 18.23 -48.25 -20.32
N ALA A 412 18.47 -48.64 -19.08
CA ALA A 412 17.74 -49.73 -18.44
C ALA A 412 16.23 -49.47 -18.32
N HIS A 413 15.80 -48.21 -18.34
CA HIS A 413 14.39 -47.81 -18.31
C HIS A 413 13.82 -47.56 -19.73
N SER A 414 14.64 -47.04 -20.65
CA SER A 414 14.22 -46.82 -22.06
C SER A 414 15.43 -46.62 -22.98
N ASP A 415 15.44 -47.28 -24.13
CA ASP A 415 16.46 -47.10 -25.17
C ASP A 415 16.44 -45.70 -25.84
N ILE A 416 15.43 -44.90 -25.58
CA ILE A 416 15.28 -43.54 -26.10
C ILE A 416 16.32 -42.57 -25.50
N PHE A 417 16.86 -42.88 -24.31
CA PHE A 417 17.88 -42.03 -23.68
C PHE A 417 19.21 -42.04 -24.43
N GLU A 418 19.75 -40.85 -24.69
CA GLU A 418 21.01 -40.63 -25.39
C GLU A 418 21.87 -39.64 -24.59
N ASP A 419 23.14 -39.43 -25.00
CA ASP A 419 24.11 -38.55 -24.30
C ASP A 419 23.64 -37.10 -24.19
N ASP A 420 22.75 -36.64 -25.07
CA ASP A 420 22.19 -35.30 -25.05
C ASP A 420 21.32 -35.02 -23.82
N LEU A 421 20.90 -36.06 -23.11
CA LEU A 421 20.06 -36.00 -21.91
C LEU A 421 20.62 -35.02 -20.87
N TYR A 422 21.90 -35.14 -20.54
CA TYR A 422 22.49 -34.32 -19.46
C TYR A 422 22.44 -32.81 -19.76
N GLY A 423 22.58 -32.44 -21.03
CA GLY A 423 22.38 -31.07 -21.48
C GLY A 423 20.94 -30.60 -21.40
N GLU A 424 19.97 -31.52 -21.46
CA GLU A 424 18.55 -31.21 -21.45
C GLU A 424 17.95 -31.07 -20.05
N ILE A 425 18.50 -31.81 -19.06
CA ILE A 425 17.99 -31.83 -17.68
C ILE A 425 18.83 -31.02 -16.68
N SER A 426 19.93 -30.39 -17.13
CA SER A 426 20.69 -29.49 -16.26
C SER A 426 19.79 -28.35 -15.74
N LEU A 427 20.00 -27.87 -14.54
CA LEU A 427 19.19 -26.79 -13.95
C LEU A 427 19.19 -25.54 -14.83
N GLU A 428 20.35 -25.23 -15.43
CA GLU A 428 20.52 -24.13 -16.37
C GLU A 428 19.66 -24.29 -17.62
N ALA A 429 19.65 -25.49 -18.21
CA ALA A 429 18.83 -25.79 -19.38
C ALA A 429 17.34 -25.75 -19.04
N CYS A 430 16.95 -26.28 -17.88
CA CYS A 430 15.58 -26.26 -17.41
C CYS A 430 15.05 -24.83 -17.30
N VAL A 431 15.84 -23.91 -16.75
CA VAL A 431 15.47 -22.49 -16.65
C VAL A 431 15.49 -21.81 -18.02
N ALA A 432 16.57 -21.99 -18.80
CA ALA A 432 16.76 -21.31 -20.08
C ALA A 432 15.64 -21.63 -21.10
N LYS A 433 15.07 -22.82 -21.08
CA LYS A 433 14.00 -23.26 -21.98
C LYS A 433 12.61 -22.71 -21.64
N ARG A 434 12.40 -22.11 -20.46
CA ARG A 434 11.12 -21.55 -20.04
C ARG A 434 10.95 -20.11 -20.53
N ILE A 435 10.93 -19.94 -21.85
CA ILE A 435 10.92 -18.65 -22.57
C ILE A 435 9.51 -18.10 -22.82
N SER A 436 8.45 -18.78 -22.38
CA SER A 436 7.09 -18.25 -22.49
C SER A 436 6.96 -16.91 -21.79
N GLU A 437 6.06 -16.06 -22.27
CA GLU A 437 5.73 -14.79 -21.61
C GLU A 437 5.40 -15.03 -20.13
N GLY A 438 6.06 -14.29 -19.25
CA GLY A 438 5.95 -14.49 -17.81
C GLY A 438 6.74 -15.69 -17.27
N GLY A 439 7.51 -16.39 -18.10
CA GLY A 439 8.35 -17.53 -17.69
C GLY A 439 9.57 -17.12 -16.87
N THR A 440 10.36 -18.13 -16.47
CA THR A 440 11.51 -17.94 -15.57
C THR A 440 12.85 -17.83 -16.29
N SER A 441 12.90 -17.89 -17.65
CA SER A 441 14.16 -17.68 -18.36
C SER A 441 14.71 -16.28 -18.10
N ILE A 442 16.02 -16.09 -18.22
CA ILE A 442 16.66 -14.78 -18.01
C ILE A 442 16.02 -13.72 -18.90
N SER A 443 15.79 -14.02 -20.18
CA SER A 443 15.16 -13.06 -21.11
C SER A 443 13.73 -12.70 -20.69
N SER A 444 12.93 -13.69 -20.24
CA SER A 444 11.57 -13.44 -19.75
C SER A 444 11.56 -12.58 -18.47
N VAL A 445 12.56 -12.73 -17.61
CA VAL A 445 12.72 -11.90 -16.40
C VAL A 445 13.16 -10.49 -16.77
N GLU A 446 14.04 -10.31 -17.73
CA GLU A 446 14.44 -8.99 -18.26
C GLU A 446 13.23 -8.23 -18.83
N ASP A 447 12.36 -8.92 -19.58
CA ASP A 447 11.11 -8.33 -20.07
C ASP A 447 10.16 -7.92 -18.94
N GLN A 448 10.02 -8.74 -17.90
CA GLN A 448 9.22 -8.44 -16.71
C GLN A 448 9.75 -7.20 -15.97
N ILE A 449 11.08 -7.10 -15.78
CA ILE A 449 11.75 -5.94 -15.16
C ILE A 449 11.52 -4.68 -15.99
N ALA A 450 11.73 -4.76 -17.30
CA ALA A 450 11.53 -3.63 -18.21
C ALA A 450 10.07 -3.16 -18.20
N CYS A 451 9.11 -4.09 -18.16
CA CYS A 451 7.69 -3.79 -18.07
C CYS A 451 7.35 -3.08 -16.74
N ALA A 452 7.86 -3.59 -15.62
CA ALA A 452 7.61 -3.01 -14.30
C ALA A 452 8.22 -1.60 -14.17
N ARG A 453 9.46 -1.40 -14.63
CA ARG A 453 10.10 -0.07 -14.65
C ARG A 453 9.29 0.93 -15.48
N ARG A 454 8.83 0.55 -16.68
CA ARG A 454 7.98 1.43 -17.49
C ARG A 454 6.66 1.78 -16.78
N ALA A 455 6.03 0.83 -16.11
CA ALA A 455 4.77 1.04 -15.41
C ALA A 455 4.88 2.06 -14.26
N ILE A 456 6.05 2.17 -13.62
CA ILE A 456 6.30 3.17 -12.55
C ILE A 456 6.97 4.45 -13.08
N GLY A 457 7.19 4.59 -14.39
CA GLY A 457 7.85 5.74 -14.99
C GLY A 457 9.38 5.78 -14.75
N ALA A 458 9.99 4.69 -14.33
CA ALA A 458 11.44 4.58 -14.18
C ALA A 458 12.12 4.19 -15.51
N LYS A 459 13.38 4.65 -15.68
CA LYS A 459 14.19 4.32 -16.87
C LYS A 459 14.91 2.97 -16.71
#